data_4c423b4d4f4bca2a16960793c824bc62
#
_entry.id   4c423b4d4f4bca2a16960793c824bc62
#
_cell.length_a   1.000
_cell.length_b   1.000
_cell.length_c   1.000
_cell.angle_alpha   90.00
_cell.angle_beta   90.00
_cell.angle_gamma   90.00
#
_symmetry.space_group_name_H-M   'P 1'
#
loop_
_entity.id
_entity.type
_entity.pdbx_description
1 polymer ?
#
loop_
_entity_poly.entity_id
_entity_poly.type
_entity_poly.pdbx_seq_one_letter_code
_entity_poly.pdbx_strand_id
1 'polypeptide(L)'
;MISIIFKFKPLLKLLIFIPIIFYFGKRSLIAFDEGFYALQARWILDQGNWTIPLWFDEYVLDRTIGLQFLIAKSQQIFGRNIFWAYLPTTIAAIIMLFVTFKLHEELIGKKFAFVSPLILSTTYLWFDYSHLATQDIIFSSLVLLGYFH
;
A
#
# COMPACT_ATOMS: atom_id res chain seq x y z
N MET A 1 -7.01 -35.25 11.04
CA MET A 1 -7.25 -33.80 11.12
C MET A 1 -6.13 -32.97 10.48
N ILE A 2 -4.86 -33.26 10.71
CA ILE A 2 -3.71 -32.55 10.11
C ILE A 2 -3.63 -32.67 8.58
N SER A 3 -4.03 -33.81 7.98
CA SER A 3 -3.98 -34.02 6.52
C SER A 3 -4.99 -33.16 5.74
N ILE A 4 -6.08 -32.75 6.35
CA ILE A 4 -7.10 -31.89 5.72
C ILE A 4 -6.56 -30.47 5.58
N ILE A 5 -5.84 -29.97 6.58
CA ILE A 5 -5.22 -28.63 6.57
C ILE A 5 -4.19 -28.52 5.43
N PHE A 6 -3.48 -29.62 5.11
CA PHE A 6 -2.52 -29.65 4.02
C PHE A 6 -3.14 -29.57 2.61
N LYS A 7 -4.37 -30.03 2.42
CA LYS A 7 -5.11 -29.94 1.14
C LYS A 7 -5.60 -28.54 0.85
N PHE A 8 -5.84 -27.70 1.86
CA PHE A 8 -6.31 -26.30 1.74
C PHE A 8 -5.19 -25.27 1.69
N LYS A 9 -3.91 -25.70 1.63
CA LYS A 9 -2.74 -24.78 1.59
C LYS A 9 -2.83 -23.63 0.55
N PRO A 10 -3.27 -23.86 -0.70
CA PRO A 10 -3.36 -22.74 -1.65
C PRO A 10 -4.46 -21.74 -1.27
N LEU A 11 -5.61 -22.21 -0.79
CA LEU A 11 -6.73 -21.37 -0.39
C LEU A 11 -6.40 -20.54 0.85
N LEU A 12 -5.70 -21.15 1.83
CA LEU A 12 -5.26 -20.45 3.04
C LEU A 12 -4.28 -19.30 2.73
N LYS A 13 -3.46 -19.45 1.67
CA LYS A 13 -2.58 -18.37 1.22
C LYS A 13 -3.33 -17.17 0.65
N LEU A 14 -4.50 -17.39 0.06
CA LEU A 14 -5.35 -16.32 -0.46
C LEU A 14 -6.01 -15.50 0.65
N LEU A 15 -6.21 -16.08 1.84
CA LEU A 15 -6.78 -15.36 2.99
C LEU A 15 -5.93 -14.16 3.42
N ILE A 16 -4.63 -14.18 3.13
CA ILE A 16 -3.70 -13.07 3.41
C ILE A 16 -4.12 -11.78 2.68
N PHE A 17 -4.75 -11.91 1.51
CA PHE A 17 -5.16 -10.78 0.69
C PHE A 17 -6.58 -10.26 1.00
N ILE A 18 -7.37 -11.01 1.79
CA ILE A 18 -8.75 -10.61 2.13
C ILE A 18 -8.81 -9.23 2.78
N PRO A 19 -7.94 -8.89 3.76
CA PRO A 19 -7.99 -7.57 4.39
C PRO A 19 -7.78 -6.42 3.42
N ILE A 20 -6.97 -6.61 2.37
CA ILE A 20 -6.71 -5.58 1.34
C ILE A 20 -7.97 -5.29 0.51
N ILE A 21 -8.79 -6.30 0.26
CA ILE A 21 -10.01 -6.18 -0.56
C ILE A 21 -11.15 -5.53 0.23
N PHE A 22 -11.12 -5.64 1.57
CA PHE A 22 -12.14 -5.06 2.44
C PHE A 22 -12.09 -3.52 2.33
N TYR A 23 -13.26 -2.91 2.07
CA TYR A 23 -13.44 -1.45 1.98
C TYR A 23 -12.60 -0.72 0.93
N PHE A 24 -11.86 -1.42 0.06
CA PHE A 24 -11.04 -0.80 -0.96
C PHE A 24 -11.86 0.18 -1.83
N GLY A 25 -11.47 1.45 -1.81
CA GLY A 25 -12.11 2.50 -2.60
C GLY A 25 -13.57 2.86 -2.21
N LYS A 26 -14.10 2.33 -1.12
CA LYS A 26 -15.49 2.56 -0.70
C LYS A 26 -15.68 3.76 0.23
N ARG A 27 -14.61 4.33 0.78
CA ARG A 27 -14.69 5.51 1.62
C ARG A 27 -14.13 6.74 0.93
N SER A 28 -14.58 7.92 1.36
CA SER A 28 -13.96 9.19 0.98
C SER A 28 -12.58 9.33 1.62
N LEU A 29 -11.74 10.17 1.01
CA LEU A 29 -10.45 10.53 1.60
C LEU A 29 -10.67 11.19 2.97
N ILE A 30 -9.84 10.83 3.93
CA ILE A 30 -9.83 11.48 5.24
C ILE A 30 -9.24 12.89 5.07
N ALA A 31 -9.87 13.88 5.70
CA ALA A 31 -9.33 15.22 5.75
C ALA A 31 -7.93 15.22 6.37
N PHE A 32 -7.12 16.19 5.97
CA PHE A 32 -5.74 16.38 6.36
C PHE A 32 -4.75 15.57 5.52
N ASP A 33 -4.26 14.40 5.94
CA ASP A 33 -3.17 13.72 5.24
C ASP A 33 -3.56 13.19 3.85
N GLU A 34 -4.60 12.37 3.75
CA GLU A 34 -5.01 11.82 2.45
C GLU A 34 -5.51 12.92 1.50
N GLY A 35 -6.30 13.87 2.04
CA GLY A 35 -6.79 14.99 1.26
C GLY A 35 -5.66 15.88 0.74
N PHE A 36 -4.62 16.07 1.55
CA PHE A 36 -3.44 16.83 1.18
C PHE A 36 -2.68 16.15 0.02
N TYR A 37 -2.36 14.87 0.14
CA TYR A 37 -1.67 14.13 -0.92
C TYR A 37 -2.49 14.03 -2.21
N ALA A 38 -3.78 13.79 -2.10
CA ALA A 38 -4.65 13.71 -3.26
C ALA A 38 -4.83 15.06 -3.97
N LEU A 39 -4.89 16.17 -3.24
CA LEU A 39 -4.95 17.51 -3.81
C LEU A 39 -3.66 17.88 -4.52
N GLN A 40 -2.51 17.59 -3.93
CA GLN A 40 -1.22 17.78 -4.59
C GLN A 40 -1.07 16.91 -5.85
N ALA A 41 -1.53 15.65 -5.82
CA ALA A 41 -1.56 14.80 -6.99
C ALA A 41 -2.46 15.37 -8.11
N ARG A 42 -3.58 15.98 -7.74
CA ARG A 42 -4.45 16.68 -8.68
C ARG A 42 -3.74 17.88 -9.33
N TRP A 43 -3.03 18.69 -8.56
CA TRP A 43 -2.25 19.79 -9.10
C TRP A 43 -1.13 19.35 -10.04
N ILE A 44 -0.45 18.24 -9.74
CA ILE A 44 0.50 17.63 -10.67
C ILE A 44 -0.16 17.37 -12.04
N LEU A 45 -1.39 16.84 -12.04
CA LEU A 45 -2.14 16.53 -13.26
C LEU A 45 -2.65 17.79 -13.97
N ASP A 46 -3.03 18.83 -13.23
CA ASP A 46 -3.63 20.05 -13.79
C ASP A 46 -2.57 21.01 -14.32
N GLN A 47 -1.44 21.14 -13.64
CA GLN A 47 -0.37 22.10 -13.97
C GLN A 47 0.82 21.45 -14.69
N GLY A 48 0.91 20.11 -14.71
CA GLY A 48 2.00 19.38 -15.36
C GLY A 48 3.34 19.47 -14.62
N ASN A 49 3.38 19.96 -13.38
CA ASN A 49 4.60 20.00 -12.58
C ASN A 49 4.77 18.70 -11.78
N TRP A 50 5.66 17.84 -12.25
CA TRP A 50 5.91 16.50 -11.69
C TRP A 50 7.09 16.45 -10.70
N THR A 51 7.75 17.57 -10.47
CA THR A 51 9.00 17.62 -9.69
C THR A 51 8.85 18.20 -8.30
N ILE A 52 7.96 19.17 -8.14
CA ILE A 52 7.79 19.90 -6.88
C ILE A 52 6.29 19.92 -6.53
N PRO A 53 5.90 19.49 -5.32
CA PRO A 53 4.53 19.57 -4.89
C PRO A 53 4.10 21.03 -4.67
N LEU A 54 2.87 21.34 -5.06
CA LEU A 54 2.26 22.65 -4.90
C LEU A 54 1.13 22.59 -3.88
N TRP A 55 0.91 23.72 -3.20
CA TRP A 55 -0.22 23.96 -2.33
C TRP A 55 -0.67 25.40 -2.51
N PHE A 56 -1.86 25.61 -3.07
CA PHE A 56 -2.37 26.94 -3.45
C PHE A 56 -1.36 27.78 -4.24
N ASP A 57 -0.77 27.19 -5.28
CA ASP A 57 0.24 27.78 -6.16
C ASP A 57 1.61 28.10 -5.50
N GLU A 58 1.79 27.76 -4.22
CA GLU A 58 3.06 27.87 -3.52
C GLU A 58 3.81 26.52 -3.50
N TYR A 59 5.14 26.58 -3.57
CA TYR A 59 5.98 25.39 -3.45
C TYR A 59 6.01 24.90 -2.01
N VAL A 60 5.72 23.62 -1.83
CA VAL A 60 5.73 22.95 -0.52
C VAL A 60 6.86 21.93 -0.49
N LEU A 61 7.87 22.22 0.33
CA LEU A 61 9.08 21.40 0.45
C LEU A 61 9.14 20.62 1.78
N ASP A 62 8.06 20.57 2.53
CA ASP A 62 7.98 19.88 3.82
C ASP A 62 7.86 18.36 3.69
N ARG A 63 7.46 17.87 2.52
CA ARG A 63 7.23 16.44 2.24
C ARG A 63 7.80 16.05 0.87
N THR A 64 8.20 14.78 0.76
CA THR A 64 8.66 14.22 -0.51
C THR A 64 7.50 14.04 -1.49
N ILE A 65 7.72 14.31 -2.77
CA ILE A 65 6.69 14.18 -3.82
C ILE A 65 6.34 12.73 -4.17
N GLY A 66 6.98 11.73 -3.59
CA GLY A 66 6.90 10.33 -4.03
C GLY A 66 5.48 9.77 -4.10
N LEU A 67 4.70 9.92 -3.04
CA LEU A 67 3.31 9.42 -3.00
C LEU A 67 2.39 10.21 -3.95
N GLN A 68 2.48 11.54 -3.96
CA GLN A 68 1.68 12.41 -4.83
C GLN A 68 1.91 12.09 -6.31
N PHE A 69 3.18 11.85 -6.67
CA PHE A 69 3.56 11.39 -8.00
C PHE A 69 2.90 10.06 -8.35
N LEU A 70 2.94 9.07 -7.44
CA LEU A 70 2.33 7.75 -7.68
C LEU A 70 0.81 7.84 -7.79
N ILE A 71 0.15 8.64 -6.95
CA ILE A 71 -1.30 8.91 -7.04
C ILE A 71 -1.63 9.57 -8.38
N ALA A 72 -0.89 10.61 -8.77
CA ALA A 72 -1.09 11.30 -10.04
C ALA A 72 -0.92 10.35 -11.23
N LYS A 73 0.12 9.49 -11.22
CA LYS A 73 0.33 8.49 -12.27
C LYS A 73 -0.80 7.47 -12.32
N SER A 74 -1.25 6.97 -11.19
CA SER A 74 -2.38 6.05 -11.13
C SER A 74 -3.65 6.69 -11.74
N GLN A 75 -3.95 7.92 -11.35
CA GLN A 75 -5.11 8.66 -11.86
C GLN A 75 -4.97 9.09 -13.32
N GLN A 76 -3.75 9.32 -13.81
CA GLN A 76 -3.48 9.61 -15.22
C GLN A 76 -3.81 8.40 -16.12
N ILE A 77 -3.49 7.18 -15.65
CA ILE A 77 -3.66 5.94 -16.42
C ILE A 77 -5.11 5.45 -16.35
N PHE A 78 -5.71 5.44 -15.17
CA PHE A 78 -6.99 4.77 -14.91
C PHE A 78 -8.18 5.74 -14.77
N GLY A 79 -7.92 7.04 -14.77
CA GLY A 79 -8.94 8.06 -14.59
C GLY A 79 -8.92 8.72 -13.20
N ARG A 80 -9.40 9.97 -13.15
CA ARG A 80 -9.42 10.80 -11.94
C ARG A 80 -10.54 10.36 -11.00
N ASN A 81 -10.25 9.35 -10.18
CA ASN A 81 -11.18 8.81 -9.20
C ASN A 81 -10.45 8.55 -7.88
N ILE A 82 -11.16 8.67 -6.76
CA ILE A 82 -10.69 8.37 -5.42
C ILE A 82 -10.19 6.93 -5.32
N PHE A 83 -10.88 5.99 -5.97
CA PHE A 83 -10.47 4.58 -6.01
C PHE A 83 -9.01 4.40 -6.47
N TRP A 84 -8.61 5.12 -7.52
CA TRP A 84 -7.24 5.03 -8.06
C TRP A 84 -6.20 5.78 -7.23
N ALA A 85 -6.64 6.66 -6.30
CA ALA A 85 -5.73 7.28 -5.33
C ALA A 85 -5.17 6.27 -4.31
N TYR A 86 -5.92 5.22 -3.99
CA TYR A 86 -5.50 4.15 -3.07
C TYR A 86 -4.58 3.12 -3.72
N LEU A 87 -4.55 3.02 -5.05
CA LEU A 87 -3.83 1.97 -5.76
C LEU A 87 -2.33 1.87 -5.39
N PRO A 88 -1.56 2.96 -5.31
CA PRO A 88 -0.14 2.88 -4.96
C PRO A 88 0.11 2.26 -3.59
N THR A 89 -0.66 2.66 -2.58
CA THR A 89 -0.56 2.13 -1.22
C THR A 89 -0.97 0.66 -1.17
N THR A 90 -2.03 0.28 -1.90
CA THR A 90 -2.48 -1.11 -1.99
C THR A 90 -1.40 -2.01 -2.63
N ILE A 91 -0.74 -1.55 -3.70
CA ILE A 91 0.38 -2.28 -4.31
C ILE A 91 1.52 -2.44 -3.30
N ALA A 92 1.89 -1.38 -2.59
CA ALA A 92 2.93 -1.43 -1.56
C ALA A 92 2.57 -2.41 -0.43
N ALA A 93 1.31 -2.45 0.01
CA ALA A 93 0.83 -3.41 1.00
C ALA A 93 0.96 -4.87 0.51
N ILE A 94 0.64 -5.15 -0.76
CA ILE A 94 0.83 -6.48 -1.35
C ILE A 94 2.31 -6.86 -1.38
N ILE A 95 3.18 -5.93 -1.81
CA ILE A 95 4.63 -6.15 -1.81
C ILE A 95 5.12 -6.45 -0.39
N MET A 96 4.66 -5.71 0.61
CA MET A 96 5.03 -5.91 2.01
C MET A 96 4.66 -7.32 2.51
N LEU A 97 3.47 -7.83 2.17
CA LEU A 97 3.07 -9.21 2.50
C LEU A 97 3.98 -10.25 1.82
N PHE A 98 4.28 -10.04 0.53
CA PHE A 98 5.14 -10.94 -0.22
C PHE A 98 6.57 -10.97 0.33
N VAL A 99 7.16 -9.81 0.62
CA VAL A 99 8.51 -9.73 1.19
C VAL A 99 8.56 -10.34 2.60
N THR A 100 7.54 -10.09 3.43
CA THR A 100 7.42 -10.72 4.76
C THR A 100 7.37 -12.25 4.65
N PHE A 101 6.64 -12.78 3.66
CA PHE A 101 6.64 -14.22 3.38
C PHE A 101 8.03 -14.73 3.03
N LYS A 102 8.75 -14.04 2.15
CA LYS A 102 10.09 -14.41 1.71
C LYS A 102 11.12 -14.34 2.82
N LEU A 103 11.09 -13.28 3.61
CA LEU A 103 11.96 -13.15 4.80
C LEU A 103 11.73 -14.29 5.79
N HIS A 104 10.48 -14.70 6.02
CA HIS A 104 10.20 -15.86 6.88
C HIS A 104 10.79 -17.15 6.28
N GLU A 105 10.64 -17.37 4.95
CA GLU A 105 11.23 -18.55 4.29
C GLU A 105 12.73 -18.64 4.52
N GLU A 106 13.45 -17.52 4.45
CA GLU A 106 14.90 -17.44 4.58
C GLU A 106 15.39 -17.56 6.03
N LEU A 107 14.74 -16.81 6.94
CA LEU A 107 15.22 -16.70 8.33
C LEU A 107 14.76 -17.87 9.22
N ILE A 108 13.57 -18.39 9.00
CA ILE A 108 12.93 -19.38 9.88
C ILE A 108 12.72 -20.72 9.16
N GLY A 109 12.41 -20.68 7.87
CA GLY A 109 12.20 -21.86 7.05
C GLY A 109 10.84 -21.93 6.36
N LYS A 110 10.72 -22.83 5.38
CA LYS A 110 9.57 -22.89 4.46
C LYS A 110 8.28 -23.43 5.09
N LYS A 111 8.39 -24.18 6.20
CA LYS A 111 7.25 -24.97 6.72
C LYS A 111 6.04 -24.12 7.12
N PHE A 112 6.27 -22.95 7.70
CA PHE A 112 5.25 -22.04 8.22
C PHE A 112 5.39 -20.62 7.67
N ALA A 113 6.03 -20.42 6.52
CA ALA A 113 6.32 -19.11 5.97
C ALA A 113 5.08 -18.19 5.77
N PHE A 114 3.88 -18.78 5.61
CA PHE A 114 2.64 -18.04 5.48
C PHE A 114 2.14 -17.42 6.80
N VAL A 115 2.66 -17.85 7.95
CA VAL A 115 2.18 -17.38 9.26
C VAL A 115 2.53 -15.90 9.47
N SER A 116 3.74 -15.47 9.11
CA SER A 116 4.15 -14.08 9.29
C SER A 116 3.30 -13.09 8.47
N PRO A 117 3.10 -13.26 7.16
CA PRO A 117 2.20 -12.39 6.41
C PRO A 117 0.73 -12.52 6.86
N LEU A 118 0.30 -13.67 7.38
CA LEU A 118 -1.05 -13.82 7.95
C LEU A 118 -1.20 -12.97 9.21
N ILE A 119 -0.24 -13.01 10.13
CA ILE A 119 -0.24 -12.16 11.33
C ILE A 119 -0.21 -10.69 10.91
N LEU A 120 0.68 -10.32 9.98
CA LEU A 120 0.77 -8.95 9.50
C LEU A 120 -0.55 -8.46 8.91
N SER A 121 -1.18 -9.25 8.02
CA SER A 121 -2.43 -8.88 7.35
C SER A 121 -3.63 -8.73 8.30
N THR A 122 -3.58 -9.35 9.47
CA THR A 122 -4.61 -9.25 10.51
C THR A 122 -4.29 -8.22 11.59
N THR A 123 -3.10 -7.61 11.54
CA THR A 123 -2.74 -6.54 12.48
C THR A 123 -3.53 -5.28 12.15
N TYR A 124 -4.22 -4.71 13.14
CA TYR A 124 -5.07 -3.51 12.96
C TYR A 124 -4.33 -2.36 12.28
N LEU A 125 -3.12 -2.05 12.74
CA LEU A 125 -2.33 -0.95 12.20
C LEU A 125 -2.03 -1.14 10.69
N TRP A 126 -1.57 -2.33 10.29
CA TRP A 126 -1.31 -2.62 8.88
C TRP A 126 -2.60 -2.60 8.06
N PHE A 127 -3.68 -3.17 8.60
CA PHE A 127 -4.99 -3.17 7.94
C PHE A 127 -5.47 -1.75 7.67
N ASP A 128 -5.44 -0.88 8.68
CA ASP A 128 -5.90 0.50 8.57
C ASP A 128 -5.05 1.27 7.55
N TYR A 129 -3.74 1.29 7.71
CA TYR A 129 -2.83 2.02 6.82
C TYR A 129 -2.76 1.47 5.40
N SER A 130 -3.05 0.19 5.17
CA SER A 130 -3.14 -0.37 3.81
C SER A 130 -4.31 0.18 2.98
N HIS A 131 -5.29 0.79 3.65
CA HIS A 131 -6.47 1.43 3.05
C HIS A 131 -6.40 2.97 3.07
N LEU A 132 -5.28 3.54 3.48
CA LEU A 132 -5.03 4.98 3.47
C LEU A 132 -4.17 5.36 2.26
N ALA A 133 -4.49 6.48 1.61
CA ALA A 133 -3.62 7.08 0.60
C ALA A 133 -2.53 7.92 1.28
N THR A 134 -1.72 7.27 2.14
CA THR A 134 -0.63 7.88 2.90
C THR A 134 0.72 7.22 2.58
N GLN A 135 1.81 7.87 2.96
CA GLN A 135 3.17 7.40 2.63
C GLN A 135 3.65 6.23 3.51
N ASP A 136 3.00 5.94 4.64
CA ASP A 136 3.48 5.02 5.68
C ASP A 136 3.75 3.60 5.18
N ILE A 137 2.77 3.00 4.51
CA ILE A 137 2.90 1.63 3.95
C ILE A 137 3.93 1.61 2.82
N ILE A 138 3.99 2.64 1.98
CA ILE A 138 4.96 2.72 0.89
C ILE A 138 6.38 2.78 1.47
N PHE A 139 6.61 3.67 2.44
CA PHE A 139 7.89 3.79 3.11
C PHE A 139 8.28 2.48 3.82
N SER A 140 7.36 1.89 4.60
CA SER A 140 7.60 0.63 5.31
C SER A 140 7.90 -0.53 4.34
N SER A 141 7.23 -0.59 3.18
CA SER A 141 7.49 -1.61 2.17
C SER A 141 8.87 -1.45 1.53
N LEU A 142 9.32 -0.22 1.29
CA LEU A 142 10.66 0.07 0.74
C LEU A 142 11.77 -0.28 1.75
N VAL A 143 11.57 0.05 3.02
CA VAL A 143 12.50 -0.36 4.10
C VAL A 143 12.61 -1.88 4.17
N LEU A 144 11.46 -2.59 4.14
CA LEU A 144 11.43 -4.04 4.19
C LEU A 144 12.11 -4.67 2.97
N LEU A 145 11.92 -4.10 1.78
CA LEU A 145 12.64 -4.50 0.56
C LEU A 145 14.14 -4.32 0.68
N GLY A 146 14.59 -3.22 1.30
CA GLY A 146 16.01 -2.97 1.56
C GLY A 146 16.65 -3.99 2.50
N TYR A 147 15.89 -4.54 3.44
CA TYR A 147 16.36 -5.66 4.29
C TYR A 147 16.40 -7.00 3.59
N PHE A 148 15.60 -7.19 2.55
CA PHE A 148 15.55 -8.43 1.80
C PHE A 148 16.70 -8.58 0.80
N HIS A 149 17.36 -7.48 0.42
CA HIS A 149 18.52 -7.45 -0.48
C HIS A 149 19.84 -7.58 0.27
#